data_cd802878bc1a9fa2118abd292f422190
#
_entry.id   cd802878bc1a9fa2118abd292f422190
#
_cell.length_a   1.000
_cell.length_b   1.000
_cell.length_c   1.000
_cell.angle_alpha   90.00
_cell.angle_beta   90.00
_cell.angle_gamma   90.00
#
_symmetry.space_group_name_H-M   'P 1'
#
loop_
_entity.id
_entity.type
_entity.pdbx_description
1 polymer ?
#
loop_
_entity_poly.entity_id
_entity_poly.type
_entity_poly.pdbx_seq_one_letter_code
_entity_poly.pdbx_strand_id
1 'polypeptide(L)'
;TVNLKMSNGARWTVTNDSMLKELDLSEDAQVEFSDSNKFVKVSVSNLKGDGGVFKMYGDIVKGESDKLITRKGSEGVHVIEYEDNAKAKTTGREFLKLVENKGDAENTKASYELNVRCTEQGGWCFALGESGDSKKVNISADGKRDFYLYPATLSTGASSSVLFGEALYQLNAVSDETLVQRMGEIHADETPQEDNNVWIKRVGGKFAGSRSDYRVGGYGNRYWGFAGGFNRTGFGDKWIHYKGLMLRHLQSSYTPEDYAGSGKIYGRTAGVYSTWLNRESRAYYDLVANIARYKGSYGLTNYAGKRVESDEARLNAYMLSAETGRRMEKQDGGKTYWWQPEAQLSYWFTRGYGFSLSNGLFAETDNFRSLMGRFGFRAGVDGLDGGRLNIYGKLMYKREFIGTIRHRFNGSAVEEFKHRGGWLEYGLGVVSRNAGNGRQLYFEAQRSSMHKMRQNWQVNMGVRSMF
;
A
#
# COMPACT_ATOMS: atom_id res chain seq x y z
N THR A 1 28.50 44.50 20.89
CA THR A 1 28.38 43.45 19.86
C THR A 1 29.52 42.44 20.05
N VAL A 2 29.20 41.19 20.31
CA VAL A 2 30.12 40.11 20.63
C VAL A 2 30.37 39.27 19.37
N ASN A 3 31.63 38.87 19.17
CA ASN A 3 32.01 37.78 18.26
C ASN A 3 32.14 36.51 19.06
N LEU A 4 31.49 35.42 18.61
CA LEU A 4 31.58 34.12 19.23
C LEU A 4 32.12 33.12 18.21
N LYS A 5 33.24 32.46 18.58
CA LYS A 5 33.81 31.36 17.79
C LYS A 5 33.78 30.10 18.60
N MET A 6 33.27 29.01 18.00
CA MET A 6 33.09 27.71 18.63
C MET A 6 33.50 26.59 17.70
N SER A 7 34.20 25.59 18.24
CA SER A 7 34.68 24.41 17.52
C SER A 7 34.75 23.19 18.44
N ASN A 8 35.11 22.02 17.90
CA ASN A 8 35.35 20.79 18.66
C ASN A 8 34.16 20.40 19.56
N GLY A 9 32.93 20.47 19.07
CA GLY A 9 31.73 20.09 19.82
C GLY A 9 31.40 21.02 20.99
N ALA A 10 31.98 22.24 21.05
CA ALA A 10 31.63 23.22 22.06
C ALA A 10 30.13 23.53 22.01
N ARG A 11 29.52 23.77 23.18
CA ARG A 11 28.04 24.01 23.29
C ARG A 11 27.75 25.38 23.90
N TRP A 12 26.83 26.07 23.28
CA TRP A 12 26.23 27.30 23.81
C TRP A 12 24.72 27.13 23.98
N THR A 13 24.25 27.19 25.24
CA THR A 13 22.82 27.12 25.52
C THR A 13 22.23 28.54 25.52
N VAL A 14 21.24 28.76 24.64
CA VAL A 14 20.55 30.05 24.47
C VAL A 14 19.26 30.05 25.31
N THR A 15 19.21 30.89 26.34
CA THR A 15 18.05 30.96 27.25
C THR A 15 17.17 32.20 27.01
N ASN A 16 17.66 33.18 26.28
CA ASN A 16 16.96 34.42 25.91
C ASN A 16 17.41 34.92 24.53
N ASP A 17 16.61 35.82 23.96
CA ASP A 17 16.97 36.46 22.70
C ASP A 17 18.41 37.02 22.76
N SER A 18 19.20 36.64 21.80
CA SER A 18 20.63 36.95 21.77
C SER A 18 21.02 37.63 20.46
N MET A 19 21.96 38.57 20.54
CA MET A 19 22.46 39.33 19.37
C MET A 19 24.00 39.27 19.31
N LEU A 20 24.51 38.79 18.21
CA LEU A 20 25.96 38.69 17.93
C LEU A 20 26.33 39.53 16.68
N LYS A 21 27.54 39.98 16.62
CA LYS A 21 28.12 40.54 15.40
C LYS A 21 28.57 39.43 14.47
N GLU A 22 29.24 38.41 15.03
CA GLU A 22 29.71 37.26 14.28
C GLU A 22 29.51 35.99 15.10
N LEU A 23 29.08 34.94 14.44
CA LEU A 23 29.03 33.58 14.97
C LEU A 23 29.78 32.67 13.99
N ASP A 24 30.92 32.10 14.47
CA ASP A 24 31.74 31.18 13.68
C ASP A 24 31.65 29.80 14.32
N LEU A 25 31.05 28.84 13.58
CA LEU A 25 30.79 27.50 14.05
C LEU A 25 31.47 26.48 13.16
N SER A 26 32.27 25.59 13.76
CA SER A 26 32.92 24.48 13.06
C SER A 26 32.97 23.22 13.92
N GLU A 27 33.26 22.07 13.30
CA GLU A 27 33.55 20.82 13.99
C GLU A 27 32.48 20.44 15.03
N ASP A 28 31.21 20.35 14.60
CA ASP A 28 30.04 19.96 15.42
C ASP A 28 29.79 20.85 16.65
N ALA A 29 30.28 22.11 16.62
CA ALA A 29 29.91 23.11 17.62
C ALA A 29 28.39 23.34 17.64
N GLN A 30 27.78 23.36 18.83
CA GLN A 30 26.34 23.36 19.00
C GLN A 30 25.81 24.68 19.58
N VAL A 31 24.80 25.22 18.93
CA VAL A 31 23.91 26.26 19.48
C VAL A 31 22.63 25.56 19.89
N GLU A 32 22.44 25.33 21.19
CA GLU A 32 21.25 24.66 21.74
C GLU A 32 20.29 25.72 22.30
N PHE A 33 19.14 25.86 21.67
CA PHE A 33 18.06 26.69 22.21
C PHE A 33 17.44 25.98 23.43
N SER A 34 17.11 26.74 24.45
CA SER A 34 16.57 26.18 25.69
C SER A 34 15.19 25.54 25.43
N ASP A 35 15.00 24.28 25.87
CA ASP A 35 13.70 23.62 25.90
C ASP A 35 12.80 24.29 26.97
N SER A 36 12.33 25.47 26.67
CA SER A 36 11.39 26.22 27.49
C SER A 36 10.12 26.47 26.69
N ASN A 37 9.00 26.70 27.38
CA ASN A 37 7.74 27.07 26.71
C ASN A 37 7.80 28.42 25.99
N LYS A 38 8.97 29.06 25.93
CA LYS A 38 9.23 30.35 25.28
C LYS A 38 10.26 30.17 24.19
N PHE A 39 9.86 30.32 22.94
CA PHE A 39 10.78 30.32 21.82
C PHE A 39 11.62 31.58 21.78
N VAL A 40 12.91 31.42 21.51
CA VAL A 40 13.91 32.51 21.52
C VAL A 40 14.59 32.67 20.16
N LYS A 41 15.27 33.80 19.97
CA LYS A 41 15.89 34.17 18.69
C LYS A 41 17.38 34.44 18.88
N VAL A 42 18.19 33.83 18.02
CA VAL A 42 19.60 34.20 17.87
C VAL A 42 19.73 35.03 16.60
N SER A 43 20.07 36.33 16.78
CA SER A 43 20.32 37.23 15.67
C SER A 43 21.80 37.45 15.48
N VAL A 44 22.33 37.17 14.29
CA VAL A 44 23.75 37.33 13.96
C VAL A 44 23.90 38.27 12.76
N SER A 45 24.91 39.17 12.77
CA SER A 45 25.16 39.95 11.56
C SER A 45 25.80 39.03 10.50
N ASN A 46 26.80 38.23 10.87
CA ASN A 46 27.42 37.27 9.95
C ASN A 46 27.53 35.89 10.63
N LEU A 47 27.07 34.87 9.93
CA LEU A 47 27.27 33.45 10.27
C LEU A 47 28.41 32.92 9.42
N LYS A 48 29.39 32.26 10.04
CA LYS A 48 30.56 31.69 9.38
C LYS A 48 30.83 30.27 9.85
N GLY A 49 31.76 29.61 9.16
CA GLY A 49 32.18 28.26 9.47
C GLY A 49 31.37 27.20 8.75
N ASP A 50 31.62 25.94 9.06
CA ASP A 50 30.99 24.77 8.43
C ASP A 50 30.82 23.67 9.48
N GLY A 51 29.70 22.91 9.40
CA GLY A 51 29.41 21.82 10.33
C GLY A 51 28.85 22.27 11.70
N GLY A 52 28.37 23.50 11.85
CA GLY A 52 27.67 23.93 13.07
C GLY A 52 26.30 23.27 13.21
N VAL A 53 25.91 22.92 14.45
CA VAL A 53 24.63 22.28 14.78
C VAL A 53 23.74 23.24 15.56
N PHE A 54 22.51 23.43 15.09
CA PHE A 54 21.46 24.23 15.75
C PHE A 54 20.38 23.30 16.27
N LYS A 55 20.31 23.11 17.60
CA LYS A 55 19.22 22.34 18.23
C LYS A 55 18.09 23.31 18.59
N MET A 56 16.98 23.17 17.88
CA MET A 56 15.86 24.12 17.89
C MET A 56 14.55 23.43 18.28
N TYR A 57 13.68 24.17 18.96
CA TYR A 57 12.34 23.74 19.35
C TYR A 57 11.27 24.59 18.68
N GLY A 58 10.08 24.02 18.51
CA GLY A 58 8.93 24.76 17.94
C GLY A 58 7.61 24.08 18.19
N ASP A 59 6.55 24.77 17.80
CA ASP A 59 5.19 24.26 17.71
C ASP A 59 4.72 24.51 16.27
N ILE A 60 4.81 23.45 15.46
CA ILE A 60 4.53 23.53 14.02
C ILE A 60 3.08 23.92 13.72
N VAL A 61 2.16 23.58 14.64
CA VAL A 61 0.73 23.89 14.49
C VAL A 61 0.44 25.36 14.77
N LYS A 62 1.13 25.94 15.76
CA LYS A 62 1.02 27.38 16.04
C LYS A 62 1.85 28.24 15.10
N GLY A 63 2.83 27.66 14.39
CA GLY A 63 3.75 28.39 13.54
C GLY A 63 4.80 29.19 14.34
N GLU A 64 5.10 28.74 15.56
CA GLU A 64 6.04 29.36 16.49
C GLU A 64 7.27 28.49 16.69
N SER A 65 8.46 29.06 16.67
CA SER A 65 9.71 28.32 16.87
C SER A 65 10.85 29.21 17.36
N ASP A 66 11.88 28.58 17.90
CA ASP A 66 13.19 29.18 17.93
C ASP A 66 13.62 29.60 16.54
N LYS A 67 14.39 30.69 16.44
CA LYS A 67 14.81 31.22 15.14
C LYS A 67 16.26 31.62 15.10
N LEU A 68 16.91 31.22 14.03
CA LEU A 68 18.19 31.82 13.62
C LEU A 68 17.91 32.96 12.64
N ILE A 69 18.40 34.16 12.93
CA ILE A 69 18.25 35.34 12.07
C ILE A 69 19.61 35.81 11.60
N THR A 70 19.90 35.74 10.31
CA THR A 70 21.12 36.31 9.73
C THR A 70 20.81 37.69 9.12
N ARG A 71 21.59 38.71 9.47
CA ARG A 71 21.24 40.10 9.12
C ARG A 71 21.98 40.61 7.90
N LYS A 72 23.21 40.16 7.64
CA LYS A 72 24.07 40.66 6.55
C LYS A 72 24.57 39.52 5.68
N GLY A 73 25.20 38.50 6.28
CA GLY A 73 25.76 37.40 5.53
C GLY A 73 25.73 36.08 6.27
N SER A 74 25.77 35.00 5.53
CA SER A 74 25.90 33.64 6.06
C SER A 74 26.61 32.75 5.06
N GLU A 75 27.43 31.85 5.55
CA GLU A 75 28.15 30.84 4.75
C GLU A 75 28.29 29.51 5.48
N GLY A 76 28.61 28.46 4.73
CA GLY A 76 28.78 27.10 5.22
C GLY A 76 27.53 26.23 5.14
N VAL A 77 27.71 24.98 5.49
CA VAL A 77 26.64 23.97 5.62
C VAL A 77 26.45 23.67 7.10
N HIS A 78 25.24 23.81 7.60
CA HIS A 78 24.92 23.62 9.01
C HIS A 78 23.80 22.61 9.18
N VAL A 79 23.75 21.94 10.33
CA VAL A 79 22.74 20.95 10.67
C VAL A 79 21.71 21.55 11.61
N ILE A 80 20.45 21.30 11.36
CA ILE A 80 19.36 21.63 12.28
C ILE A 80 18.84 20.32 12.90
N GLU A 81 18.91 20.24 14.23
CA GLU A 81 18.20 19.27 15.04
C GLU A 81 16.92 19.91 15.53
N TYR A 82 15.78 19.46 15.02
CA TYR A 82 14.48 20.06 15.36
C TYR A 82 13.64 19.09 16.20
N GLU A 83 13.10 19.61 17.29
CA GLU A 83 12.13 18.89 18.13
C GLU A 83 10.81 19.67 18.22
N ASP A 84 9.70 18.99 17.94
CA ASP A 84 8.39 19.62 17.92
C ASP A 84 7.65 19.45 19.24
N ASN A 85 7.21 20.55 19.82
CA ASN A 85 6.46 20.63 21.08
C ASN A 85 4.94 20.72 20.85
N ALA A 86 4.46 20.63 19.59
CA ALA A 86 3.04 20.74 19.27
C ALA A 86 2.22 19.65 19.95
N LYS A 87 1.19 20.07 20.68
CA LYS A 87 0.18 19.17 21.28
C LYS A 87 -1.05 19.04 20.37
N ALA A 88 -1.24 19.96 19.45
CA ALA A 88 -2.36 19.95 18.52
C ALA A 88 -2.05 19.12 17.28
N LYS A 89 -3.10 18.76 16.54
CA LYS A 89 -3.03 17.87 15.39
C LYS A 89 -2.62 18.64 14.12
N THR A 90 -1.65 18.13 13.37
CA THR A 90 -1.23 18.69 12.08
C THR A 90 -2.22 18.35 10.97
N THR A 91 -2.39 19.26 10.01
CA THR A 91 -3.29 19.14 8.85
C THR A 91 -2.56 18.86 7.54
N GLY A 92 -1.21 19.00 7.53
CA GLY A 92 -0.38 18.92 6.33
C GLY A 92 -0.36 20.19 5.49
N ARG A 93 -0.72 21.33 6.10
CA ARG A 93 -0.68 22.66 5.47
C ARG A 93 0.22 23.62 6.22
N GLU A 94 0.78 23.18 7.31
CA GLU A 94 1.65 23.97 8.18
C GLU A 94 3.00 24.21 7.52
N PHE A 95 3.53 25.39 7.73
CA PHE A 95 4.91 25.78 7.41
C PHE A 95 5.51 26.45 8.64
N LEU A 96 6.71 26.06 9.02
CA LEU A 96 7.40 26.62 10.17
C LEU A 96 8.76 27.19 9.77
N LYS A 97 8.94 28.51 9.90
CA LYS A 97 10.20 29.18 9.62
C LYS A 97 11.19 28.94 10.75
N LEU A 98 12.35 28.33 10.44
CA LEU A 98 13.45 28.10 11.37
C LEU A 98 14.60 29.10 11.16
N VAL A 99 14.90 29.44 9.90
CA VAL A 99 15.95 30.41 9.58
C VAL A 99 15.36 31.56 8.78
N GLU A 100 15.64 32.77 9.23
CA GLU A 100 15.26 34.02 8.59
C GLU A 100 16.49 34.79 8.11
N ASN A 101 16.65 34.94 6.80
CA ASN A 101 17.74 35.73 6.21
C ASN A 101 17.26 37.14 5.86
N LYS A 102 17.83 38.18 6.52
CA LYS A 102 17.53 39.57 6.28
C LYS A 102 18.50 40.25 5.29
N GLY A 103 19.67 39.65 5.07
CA GLY A 103 20.59 40.07 4.05
C GLY A 103 20.16 39.65 2.64
N ASP A 104 20.83 40.20 1.64
CA ASP A 104 20.58 39.88 0.23
C ASP A 104 20.98 38.41 -0.05
N ALA A 105 20.31 37.75 -1.02
CA ALA A 105 20.58 36.36 -1.36
C ALA A 105 22.02 36.08 -1.77
N GLU A 106 22.70 37.06 -2.37
CA GLU A 106 24.12 36.97 -2.75
C GLU A 106 25.06 36.86 -1.55
N ASN A 107 24.67 37.40 -0.39
CA ASN A 107 25.45 37.42 0.83
C ASN A 107 25.04 36.34 1.84
N THR A 108 23.83 35.76 1.70
CA THR A 108 23.32 34.71 2.59
C THR A 108 23.43 33.35 1.90
N LYS A 109 24.64 32.79 1.89
CA LYS A 109 24.99 31.57 1.15
C LYS A 109 24.93 30.29 1.98
N ALA A 110 24.74 30.39 3.31
CA ALA A 110 24.60 29.23 4.16
C ALA A 110 23.46 28.32 3.70
N SER A 111 23.69 27.02 3.78
CA SER A 111 22.67 25.98 3.60
C SER A 111 22.47 25.21 4.89
N TYR A 112 21.30 24.61 5.03
CA TYR A 112 20.91 23.91 6.23
C TYR A 112 20.28 22.56 5.87
N GLU A 113 20.58 21.54 6.68
CA GLU A 113 20.04 20.21 6.54
C GLU A 113 19.49 19.73 7.88
N LEU A 114 18.45 18.90 7.87
CA LEU A 114 18.01 18.21 9.09
C LEU A 114 18.95 17.05 9.40
N ASN A 115 19.21 16.79 10.67
CA ASN A 115 19.95 15.59 11.14
C ASN A 115 19.21 14.26 10.85
N VAL A 116 17.95 14.35 10.47
CA VAL A 116 17.08 13.24 10.07
C VAL A 116 16.41 13.55 8.73
N ARG A 117 15.90 12.54 8.03
CA ARG A 117 15.21 12.74 6.75
C ARG A 117 14.08 13.77 6.84
N CYS A 118 13.35 13.78 7.93
CA CYS A 118 12.29 14.71 8.25
C CYS A 118 11.83 14.57 9.70
N THR A 119 11.18 15.57 10.23
CA THR A 119 10.52 15.51 11.54
C THR A 119 9.09 15.02 11.37
N GLU A 120 8.70 13.96 12.06
CA GLU A 120 7.35 13.42 12.00
C GLU A 120 6.47 14.03 13.08
N GLN A 121 5.37 14.66 12.65
CA GLN A 121 4.33 15.17 13.54
C GLN A 121 2.94 14.80 13.03
N GLY A 122 2.21 14.03 13.81
CA GLY A 122 0.92 13.48 13.41
C GLY A 122 1.03 12.60 12.16
N GLY A 123 0.19 12.87 11.16
CA GLY A 123 0.19 12.14 9.89
C GLY A 123 1.28 12.56 8.91
N TRP A 124 2.11 13.56 9.23
CA TRP A 124 3.00 14.21 8.28
C TRP A 124 4.47 14.13 8.67
N CYS A 125 5.31 14.13 7.63
CA CYS A 125 6.75 14.16 7.69
C CYS A 125 7.18 15.53 7.13
N PHE A 126 7.72 16.37 7.99
CA PHE A 126 8.13 17.74 7.64
C PHE A 126 9.61 17.75 7.31
N ALA A 127 9.94 18.10 6.08
CA ALA A 127 11.30 18.30 5.61
C ALA A 127 11.69 19.77 5.63
N LEU A 128 12.99 20.04 5.64
CA LEU A 128 13.51 21.41 5.52
C LEU A 128 13.61 21.81 4.04
N GLY A 129 13.17 23.00 3.72
CA GLY A 129 13.25 23.58 2.38
C GLY A 129 13.47 25.08 2.39
N GLU A 130 14.07 25.58 1.31
CA GLU A 130 14.34 27.00 1.09
C GLU A 130 13.12 27.69 0.47
N SER A 131 12.87 28.94 0.87
CA SER A 131 11.86 29.78 0.23
C SER A 131 12.18 30.02 -1.25
N GLY A 132 11.12 30.06 -2.09
CA GLY A 132 11.28 30.17 -3.54
C GLY A 132 11.47 28.85 -4.29
N ASP A 133 11.69 27.74 -3.62
CA ASP A 133 11.57 26.41 -4.23
C ASP A 133 10.08 26.05 -4.34
N SER A 134 9.47 26.42 -5.47
CA SER A 134 8.02 26.21 -5.73
C SER A 134 7.58 24.74 -5.69
N LYS A 135 8.52 23.81 -5.78
CA LYS A 135 8.24 22.37 -5.68
C LYS A 135 8.17 21.88 -4.23
N LYS A 136 8.84 22.56 -3.32
CA LYS A 136 8.95 22.20 -1.91
C LYS A 136 8.23 23.20 -1.00
N VAL A 137 8.61 24.45 -1.08
CA VAL A 137 8.07 25.51 -0.24
C VAL A 137 7.41 26.56 -1.12
N ASN A 138 6.09 26.49 -1.24
CA ASN A 138 5.30 27.45 -2.02
C ASN A 138 5.09 28.76 -1.21
N ILE A 139 6.20 29.35 -0.78
CA ILE A 139 6.26 30.66 -0.13
C ILE A 139 7.11 31.57 -1.01
N SER A 140 6.58 32.74 -1.33
CA SER A 140 7.30 33.76 -2.12
C SER A 140 8.62 34.10 -1.42
N ALA A 141 9.70 34.12 -2.17
CA ALA A 141 11.04 34.38 -1.67
C ALA A 141 11.31 35.86 -1.71
N ASP A 142 10.59 36.80 -1.37
CA ASP A 142 10.87 38.27 -1.32
C ASP A 142 12.34 38.67 -1.61
N GLY A 143 13.02 37.92 -2.50
CA GLY A 143 14.45 37.98 -2.78
C GLY A 143 15.36 37.43 -1.70
N LYS A 144 14.85 36.70 -0.71
CA LYS A 144 15.59 36.15 0.46
C LYS A 144 15.55 34.68 0.51
N ARG A 145 16.53 34.04 1.15
CA ARG A 145 16.70 32.61 1.28
C ARG A 145 16.31 32.11 2.69
N ASP A 146 15.06 32.21 3.06
CA ASP A 146 14.55 31.68 4.33
C ASP A 146 14.38 30.16 4.29
N PHE A 147 14.52 29.48 5.44
CA PHE A 147 14.32 28.05 5.53
C PHE A 147 13.14 27.67 6.41
N TYR A 148 12.32 26.75 5.89
CA TYR A 148 11.07 26.33 6.49
C TYR A 148 10.98 24.81 6.60
N LEU A 149 10.38 24.33 7.68
CA LEU A 149 9.78 23.00 7.67
C LEU A 149 8.48 23.03 6.87
N TYR A 150 8.31 22.10 5.97
CA TYR A 150 7.14 21.95 5.12
C TYR A 150 6.67 20.49 5.06
N PRO A 151 5.35 20.19 4.89
CA PRO A 151 4.83 18.84 4.84
C PRO A 151 5.22 18.17 3.50
N ALA A 152 6.29 17.40 3.51
CA ALA A 152 6.86 16.78 2.31
C ALA A 152 6.16 15.46 1.93
N THR A 153 5.96 14.59 2.93
CA THR A 153 5.36 13.26 2.74
C THR A 153 4.48 12.91 3.95
N LEU A 154 3.80 11.77 3.88
CA LEU A 154 3.18 11.19 5.06
C LEU A 154 4.25 10.72 6.06
N SER A 155 3.93 10.74 7.35
CA SER A 155 4.75 10.10 8.38
C SER A 155 4.81 8.59 8.14
N THR A 156 5.82 7.93 8.70
CA THR A 156 5.97 6.46 8.55
C THR A 156 4.75 5.71 9.08
N GLY A 157 4.14 6.19 10.18
CA GLY A 157 2.91 5.62 10.73
C GLY A 157 1.71 5.78 9.81
N ALA A 158 1.53 6.96 9.23
CA ALA A 158 0.46 7.24 8.26
C ALA A 158 0.67 6.44 6.97
N SER A 159 1.89 6.40 6.45
CA SER A 159 2.26 5.59 5.28
C SER A 159 1.97 4.11 5.49
N SER A 160 2.30 3.55 6.67
CA SER A 160 2.00 2.15 6.99
C SER A 160 0.51 1.86 7.07
N SER A 161 -0.31 2.81 7.54
CA SER A 161 -1.78 2.70 7.51
C SER A 161 -2.32 2.65 6.08
N VAL A 162 -1.78 3.48 5.18
CA VAL A 162 -2.11 3.45 3.76
C VAL A 162 -1.73 2.11 3.14
N LEU A 163 -0.51 1.61 3.41
CA LEU A 163 -0.05 0.32 2.90
C LEU A 163 -0.87 -0.86 3.42
N PHE A 164 -1.43 -0.75 4.63
CA PHE A 164 -2.41 -1.71 5.13
C PHE A 164 -3.67 -1.74 4.27
N GLY A 165 -4.21 -0.57 3.90
CA GLY A 165 -5.35 -0.44 2.99
C GLY A 165 -5.06 -1.03 1.61
N GLU A 166 -3.86 -0.79 1.07
CA GLU A 166 -3.40 -1.38 -0.19
C GLU A 166 -3.33 -2.91 -0.11
N ALA A 167 -2.73 -3.45 0.94
CA ALA A 167 -2.61 -4.89 1.13
C ALA A 167 -3.99 -5.55 1.32
N LEU A 168 -4.91 -4.88 2.00
CA LEU A 168 -6.30 -5.34 2.15
C LEU A 168 -7.04 -5.35 0.81
N TYR A 169 -6.90 -4.29 0.00
CA TYR A 169 -7.46 -4.25 -1.35
C TYR A 169 -6.92 -5.41 -2.22
N GLN A 170 -5.62 -5.69 -2.12
CA GLN A 170 -4.98 -6.80 -2.82
C GLN A 170 -5.53 -8.16 -2.37
N LEU A 171 -5.77 -8.36 -1.07
CA LEU A 171 -6.39 -9.60 -0.56
C LEU A 171 -7.82 -9.78 -1.06
N ASN A 172 -8.59 -8.70 -1.17
CA ASN A 172 -9.91 -8.74 -1.81
C ASN A 172 -9.79 -9.15 -3.29
N ALA A 173 -8.83 -8.59 -4.03
CA ALA A 173 -8.59 -8.93 -5.44
C ALA A 173 -8.11 -10.39 -5.63
N VAL A 174 -7.35 -10.95 -4.69
CA VAL A 174 -6.95 -12.37 -4.67
C VAL A 174 -8.17 -13.27 -4.36
N SER A 175 -9.11 -12.78 -3.57
CA SER A 175 -10.34 -13.49 -3.24
C SER A 175 -11.36 -13.49 -4.38
N ASP A 176 -11.19 -12.62 -5.38
CA ASP A 176 -11.99 -12.54 -6.60
C ASP A 176 -11.49 -13.57 -7.64
N GLU A 177 -11.74 -14.82 -7.36
CA GLU A 177 -11.30 -15.96 -8.14
C GLU A 177 -12.25 -16.25 -9.31
N THR A 178 -11.69 -16.72 -10.43
CA THR A 178 -12.49 -17.33 -11.49
C THR A 178 -12.97 -18.73 -11.10
N LEU A 179 -13.99 -19.21 -11.79
CA LEU A 179 -14.51 -20.55 -11.61
C LEU A 179 -13.42 -21.63 -11.63
N VAL A 180 -12.51 -21.56 -12.62
CA VAL A 180 -11.41 -22.52 -12.76
C VAL A 180 -10.39 -22.41 -11.63
N GLN A 181 -10.08 -21.21 -11.18
CA GLN A 181 -9.22 -21.03 -10.00
C GLN A 181 -9.82 -21.62 -8.73
N ARG A 182 -11.14 -21.71 -8.64
CA ARG A 182 -11.85 -22.29 -7.50
C ARG A 182 -12.03 -23.80 -7.62
N MET A 183 -12.57 -24.27 -8.73
CA MET A 183 -13.02 -25.65 -8.87
C MET A 183 -12.21 -26.49 -9.87
N GLY A 184 -11.19 -25.93 -10.51
CA GLY A 184 -10.52 -26.57 -11.63
C GLY A 184 -11.39 -26.60 -12.89
N GLU A 185 -11.14 -27.53 -13.80
CA GLU A 185 -11.81 -27.60 -15.10
C GLU A 185 -13.11 -28.44 -15.01
N ILE A 186 -14.26 -27.78 -15.05
CA ILE A 186 -15.59 -28.43 -14.93
C ILE A 186 -16.12 -28.98 -16.27
N HIS A 187 -15.66 -28.45 -17.42
CA HIS A 187 -16.10 -28.91 -18.74
C HIS A 187 -15.63 -30.33 -19.04
N ALA A 188 -14.73 -30.79 -18.23
CA ALA A 188 -14.16 -32.10 -18.30
C ALA A 188 -14.98 -33.20 -17.59
N ASP A 189 -16.01 -32.80 -16.89
CA ASP A 189 -16.90 -33.73 -16.19
C ASP A 189 -17.91 -34.33 -17.23
N GLU A 190 -17.45 -35.28 -18.04
CA GLU A 190 -18.20 -35.81 -19.20
C GLU A 190 -19.42 -36.66 -18.80
N THR A 191 -19.33 -37.40 -17.73
CA THR A 191 -20.45 -38.18 -17.18
C THR A 191 -20.35 -38.17 -15.66
N PRO A 192 -21.06 -37.28 -15.00
CA PRO A 192 -21.06 -37.29 -13.56
C PRO A 192 -21.89 -38.49 -13.06
N GLN A 193 -21.21 -39.44 -12.51
CA GLN A 193 -21.86 -40.56 -11.79
C GLN A 193 -22.08 -40.23 -10.32
N GLU A 194 -21.55 -39.10 -9.84
CA GLU A 194 -21.50 -38.76 -8.42
C GLU A 194 -22.01 -37.34 -8.18
N ASP A 195 -22.86 -37.18 -7.16
CA ASP A 195 -23.63 -35.97 -6.86
C ASP A 195 -22.84 -34.94 -6.08
N ASN A 196 -21.68 -35.29 -5.53
CA ASN A 196 -20.94 -34.46 -4.59
C ASN A 196 -19.50 -34.20 -5.03
N ASN A 197 -19.03 -33.02 -4.74
CA ASN A 197 -17.63 -32.66 -4.96
C ASN A 197 -17.04 -31.96 -3.72
N VAL A 198 -15.80 -32.31 -3.42
CA VAL A 198 -14.94 -31.57 -2.49
C VAL A 198 -13.75 -31.02 -3.25
N TRP A 199 -13.40 -29.81 -2.97
CA TRP A 199 -12.16 -29.23 -3.49
C TRP A 199 -11.39 -28.53 -2.38
N ILE A 200 -10.07 -28.59 -2.48
CA ILE A 200 -9.13 -27.91 -1.59
C ILE A 200 -8.05 -27.29 -2.47
N LYS A 201 -7.64 -26.07 -2.13
CA LYS A 201 -6.58 -25.38 -2.87
C LYS A 201 -5.70 -24.53 -1.96
N ARG A 202 -4.51 -24.27 -2.46
CA ARG A 202 -3.56 -23.30 -1.94
C ARG A 202 -3.35 -22.19 -2.96
N VAL A 203 -3.23 -20.95 -2.48
CA VAL A 203 -2.84 -19.78 -3.26
C VAL A 203 -1.66 -19.09 -2.59
N GLY A 204 -0.77 -18.56 -3.38
CA GLY A 204 0.33 -17.71 -2.90
C GLY A 204 0.83 -16.78 -3.98
N GLY A 205 1.38 -15.64 -3.57
CA GLY A 205 1.84 -14.65 -4.53
C GLY A 205 2.54 -13.46 -3.91
N LYS A 206 2.92 -12.53 -4.80
CA LYS A 206 3.56 -11.28 -4.43
C LYS A 206 3.01 -10.14 -5.27
N PHE A 207 2.61 -9.08 -4.60
CA PHE A 207 2.42 -7.76 -5.20
C PHE A 207 3.63 -6.88 -4.92
N ALA A 208 3.86 -5.94 -5.81
CA ALA A 208 4.75 -4.81 -5.61
C ALA A 208 4.08 -3.56 -6.17
N GLY A 209 4.30 -2.44 -5.55
CA GLY A 209 3.74 -1.18 -5.97
C GLY A 209 4.62 -0.02 -5.54
N SER A 210 4.39 1.13 -6.18
CA SER A 210 4.92 2.41 -5.77
C SER A 210 3.77 3.41 -5.79
N ARG A 211 3.70 4.22 -4.77
CA ARG A 211 2.67 5.26 -4.60
C ARG A 211 3.31 6.64 -4.50
N SER A 212 4.33 6.89 -5.32
CA SER A 212 5.02 8.19 -5.37
C SER A 212 4.08 9.37 -5.62
N ASP A 213 3.01 9.16 -6.39
CA ASP A 213 1.94 10.13 -6.63
C ASP A 213 1.10 10.45 -5.37
N TYR A 214 1.17 9.62 -4.32
CA TYR A 214 0.47 9.80 -3.05
C TYR A 214 1.43 10.01 -1.87
N ARG A 215 2.67 10.41 -2.12
CA ARG A 215 3.67 10.65 -1.07
C ARG A 215 3.96 9.41 -0.19
N VAL A 216 3.69 8.22 -0.72
CA VAL A 216 4.02 6.93 -0.10
C VAL A 216 5.02 6.22 -0.99
N GLY A 217 6.11 5.73 -0.43
CA GLY A 217 7.17 5.05 -1.16
C GLY A 217 6.80 3.68 -1.71
N GLY A 218 7.78 3.00 -2.27
CA GLY A 218 7.64 1.63 -2.74
C GLY A 218 7.30 0.65 -1.63
N TYR A 219 6.67 -0.46 -2.00
CA TYR A 219 6.36 -1.55 -1.06
C TYR A 219 6.27 -2.90 -1.78
N GLY A 220 6.53 -3.96 -1.02
CA GLY A 220 6.22 -5.34 -1.39
C GLY A 220 5.15 -5.92 -0.48
N ASN A 221 4.26 -6.74 -1.04
CA ASN A 221 3.27 -7.49 -0.27
C ASN A 221 3.28 -8.96 -0.69
N ARG A 222 3.55 -9.85 0.24
CA ARG A 222 3.48 -11.31 0.05
C ARG A 222 2.21 -11.84 0.71
N TYR A 223 1.54 -12.74 0.03
CA TYR A 223 0.35 -13.38 0.56
C TYR A 223 0.36 -14.89 0.27
N TRP A 224 -0.37 -15.60 1.09
CA TRP A 224 -0.66 -17.01 0.90
C TRP A 224 -1.95 -17.39 1.62
N GLY A 225 -2.52 -18.51 1.24
CA GLY A 225 -3.71 -19.00 1.90
C GLY A 225 -4.18 -20.35 1.40
N PHE A 226 -5.23 -20.81 2.03
CA PHE A 226 -5.93 -22.04 1.70
C PHE A 226 -7.41 -21.75 1.52
N ALA A 227 -8.05 -22.48 0.64
CA ALA A 227 -9.49 -22.51 0.50
C ALA A 227 -9.95 -23.94 0.30
N GLY A 228 -11.16 -24.22 0.73
CA GLY A 228 -11.82 -25.47 0.48
C GLY A 228 -13.31 -25.27 0.36
N GLY A 229 -13.96 -26.17 -0.36
CA GLY A 229 -15.40 -26.12 -0.55
C GLY A 229 -15.98 -27.50 -0.83
N PHE A 230 -17.26 -27.54 -0.60
CA PHE A 230 -18.13 -28.68 -0.92
C PHE A 230 -19.26 -28.20 -1.79
N ASN A 231 -19.60 -28.95 -2.82
CA ASN A 231 -20.79 -28.69 -3.62
C ASN A 231 -21.55 -29.97 -3.95
N ARG A 232 -22.85 -29.84 -4.00
CA ARG A 232 -23.75 -30.81 -4.58
C ARG A 232 -23.99 -30.47 -6.04
N THR A 233 -24.01 -31.51 -6.87
CA THR A 233 -24.22 -31.42 -8.30
C THR A 233 -25.62 -31.97 -8.65
N GLY A 234 -26.37 -31.20 -9.36
CA GLY A 234 -27.67 -31.61 -9.92
C GLY A 234 -27.54 -31.75 -11.43
N PHE A 235 -28.07 -32.86 -11.98
CA PHE A 235 -28.03 -33.18 -13.41
C PHE A 235 -29.41 -33.04 -14.01
N GLY A 236 -29.59 -32.01 -14.84
CA GLY A 236 -30.75 -31.87 -15.71
C GLY A 236 -30.41 -32.20 -17.15
N ASP A 237 -31.41 -32.23 -18.02
CA ASP A 237 -31.23 -32.58 -19.43
C ASP A 237 -30.25 -31.68 -20.15
N LYS A 238 -30.36 -30.35 -19.97
CA LYS A 238 -29.51 -29.35 -20.61
C LYS A 238 -28.47 -28.72 -19.71
N TRP A 239 -28.67 -28.78 -18.38
CA TRP A 239 -27.86 -28.07 -17.41
C TRP A 239 -27.30 -28.96 -16.31
N ILE A 240 -26.04 -28.80 -16.01
CA ILE A 240 -25.43 -29.28 -14.78
C ILE A 240 -25.38 -28.10 -13.82
N HIS A 241 -25.83 -28.30 -12.59
CA HIS A 241 -25.89 -27.24 -11.58
C HIS A 241 -25.10 -27.63 -10.34
N TYR A 242 -24.08 -26.85 -10.03
CA TYR A 242 -23.25 -26.99 -8.83
C TYR A 242 -23.69 -25.95 -7.80
N LYS A 243 -24.11 -26.38 -6.61
CA LYS A 243 -24.42 -25.51 -5.46
C LYS A 243 -23.46 -25.81 -4.34
N GLY A 244 -22.72 -24.82 -3.86
CA GLY A 244 -21.67 -25.09 -2.89
C GLY A 244 -21.46 -24.03 -1.82
N LEU A 245 -20.72 -24.48 -0.82
CA LEU A 245 -20.20 -23.70 0.28
C LEU A 245 -18.68 -23.66 0.18
N MET A 246 -18.07 -22.58 0.62
CA MET A 246 -16.63 -22.48 0.70
C MET A 246 -16.16 -21.74 1.94
N LEU A 247 -14.98 -22.14 2.41
CA LEU A 247 -14.22 -21.48 3.45
C LEU A 247 -12.83 -21.12 2.92
N ARG A 248 -12.29 -19.99 3.35
CA ARG A 248 -10.96 -19.55 2.96
C ARG A 248 -10.23 -18.92 4.14
N HIS A 249 -8.94 -19.15 4.19
CA HIS A 249 -8.01 -18.42 5.04
C HIS A 249 -6.93 -17.78 4.15
N LEU A 250 -6.71 -16.47 4.30
CA LEU A 250 -5.64 -15.73 3.64
C LEU A 250 -4.79 -15.02 4.68
N GLN A 251 -3.51 -14.94 4.41
CA GLN A 251 -2.56 -14.15 5.16
C GLN A 251 -1.75 -13.27 4.21
N SER A 252 -1.51 -12.03 4.60
CA SER A 252 -0.69 -11.08 3.87
C SER A 252 0.33 -10.44 4.80
N SER A 253 1.52 -10.15 4.26
CA SER A 253 2.56 -9.40 4.94
C SER A 253 3.16 -8.39 3.97
N TYR A 254 2.98 -7.10 4.27
CA TYR A 254 3.57 -6.02 3.49
C TYR A 254 4.78 -5.43 4.19
N THR A 255 5.71 -4.91 3.39
CA THR A 255 6.96 -4.29 3.84
C THR A 255 7.17 -3.02 3.03
N PRO A 256 7.27 -1.84 3.67
CA PRO A 256 7.70 -0.60 3.01
C PRO A 256 9.16 -0.71 2.56
N GLU A 257 9.53 0.06 1.53
CA GLU A 257 10.91 0.12 1.03
C GLU A 257 11.70 1.28 1.64
N ASP A 258 11.04 2.36 2.06
CA ASP A 258 11.68 3.61 2.52
C ASP A 258 12.03 3.63 4.00
N TYR A 259 11.50 2.72 4.82
CA TYR A 259 11.75 2.63 6.25
C TYR A 259 11.58 1.20 6.76
N ALA A 260 12.18 0.90 7.91
CA ALA A 260 12.08 -0.42 8.51
C ALA A 260 10.69 -0.64 9.14
N GLY A 261 10.01 -1.71 8.73
CA GLY A 261 8.69 -2.03 9.26
C GLY A 261 8.00 -3.15 8.49
N SER A 262 6.90 -3.62 9.03
CA SER A 262 6.02 -4.56 8.36
C SER A 262 4.61 -4.53 8.95
N GLY A 263 3.63 -4.85 8.11
CA GLY A 263 2.27 -5.11 8.58
C GLY A 263 1.80 -6.49 8.17
N LYS A 264 0.85 -7.04 8.94
CA LYS A 264 0.26 -8.35 8.70
C LYS A 264 -1.25 -8.27 8.71
N ILE A 265 -1.88 -8.98 7.77
CA ILE A 265 -3.34 -9.10 7.67
C ILE A 265 -3.71 -10.57 7.61
N TYR A 266 -4.69 -10.96 8.39
CA TYR A 266 -5.29 -12.30 8.40
C TYR A 266 -6.76 -12.18 7.99
N GLY A 267 -7.15 -12.94 6.98
CA GLY A 267 -8.52 -12.99 6.46
C GLY A 267 -9.13 -14.37 6.63
N ARG A 268 -10.38 -14.42 7.08
CA ARG A 268 -11.21 -15.63 7.07
C ARG A 268 -12.47 -15.31 6.30
N THR A 269 -12.80 -16.16 5.32
CA THR A 269 -13.94 -15.96 4.43
C THR A 269 -14.84 -17.18 4.49
N ALA A 270 -16.14 -16.94 4.55
CA ALA A 270 -17.17 -17.93 4.27
C ALA A 270 -17.97 -17.46 3.08
N GLY A 271 -18.35 -18.39 2.19
CA GLY A 271 -19.09 -18.06 0.98
C GLY A 271 -19.96 -19.17 0.47
N VAL A 272 -20.87 -18.77 -0.42
CA VAL A 272 -21.73 -19.66 -1.17
C VAL A 272 -21.54 -19.41 -2.66
N TYR A 273 -21.72 -20.42 -3.47
CA TYR A 273 -21.68 -20.29 -4.92
C TYR A 273 -22.67 -21.17 -5.62
N SER A 274 -23.02 -20.77 -6.83
CA SER A 274 -23.92 -21.48 -7.69
C SER A 274 -23.43 -21.36 -9.12
N THR A 275 -23.17 -22.51 -9.76
CA THR A 275 -22.62 -22.60 -11.11
C THR A 275 -23.54 -23.43 -11.98
N TRP A 276 -23.87 -22.95 -13.15
CA TRP A 276 -24.64 -23.64 -14.17
C TRP A 276 -23.78 -23.87 -15.40
N LEU A 277 -23.67 -25.10 -15.83
CA LEU A 277 -22.97 -25.50 -17.05
C LEU A 277 -23.98 -26.09 -18.05
N ASN A 278 -24.07 -25.51 -19.22
CA ASN A 278 -24.88 -26.06 -20.30
C ASN A 278 -24.13 -27.16 -21.04
N ARG A 279 -24.73 -28.34 -21.16
CA ARG A 279 -24.09 -29.54 -21.75
C ARG A 279 -23.86 -29.40 -23.27
N GLU A 280 -24.81 -28.76 -23.96
CA GLU A 280 -24.77 -28.65 -25.43
C GLU A 280 -23.88 -27.47 -25.87
N SER A 281 -24.17 -26.28 -25.34
CA SER A 281 -23.45 -25.06 -25.75
C SER A 281 -22.11 -24.87 -25.07
N ARG A 282 -21.83 -25.65 -24.02
CA ARG A 282 -20.62 -25.53 -23.16
C ARG A 282 -20.46 -24.16 -22.51
N ALA A 283 -21.57 -23.41 -22.43
CA ALA A 283 -21.63 -22.13 -21.73
C ALA A 283 -21.84 -22.35 -20.23
N TYR A 284 -21.26 -21.48 -19.42
CA TYR A 284 -21.48 -21.50 -17.97
C TYR A 284 -21.83 -20.12 -17.44
N TYR A 285 -22.50 -20.14 -16.29
CA TYR A 285 -22.76 -18.98 -15.43
C TYR A 285 -22.35 -19.34 -14.02
N ASP A 286 -21.64 -18.46 -13.35
CA ASP A 286 -21.18 -18.66 -11.98
C ASP A 286 -21.50 -17.44 -11.12
N LEU A 287 -22.16 -17.66 -10.01
CA LEU A 287 -22.49 -16.64 -9.02
C LEU A 287 -21.84 -16.99 -7.69
N VAL A 288 -21.16 -16.00 -7.08
CA VAL A 288 -20.47 -16.16 -5.80
C VAL A 288 -20.88 -15.03 -4.88
N ALA A 289 -21.21 -15.37 -3.63
CA ALA A 289 -21.37 -14.42 -2.55
C ALA A 289 -20.52 -14.84 -1.35
N ASN A 290 -19.76 -13.92 -0.79
CA ASN A 290 -18.98 -14.23 0.39
C ASN A 290 -18.90 -13.06 1.39
N ILE A 291 -18.61 -13.42 2.63
CA ILE A 291 -18.27 -12.51 3.72
C ILE A 291 -16.89 -12.86 4.25
N ALA A 292 -16.05 -11.86 4.35
CA ALA A 292 -14.71 -11.97 4.89
C ALA A 292 -14.58 -11.14 6.18
N ARG A 293 -13.88 -11.70 7.16
CA ARG A 293 -13.46 -11.00 8.37
C ARG A 293 -11.94 -10.88 8.35
N TYR A 294 -11.46 -9.65 8.40
CA TYR A 294 -10.04 -9.34 8.44
C TYR A 294 -9.64 -8.82 9.82
N LYS A 295 -8.39 -9.11 10.19
CA LYS A 295 -7.72 -8.51 11.33
C LYS A 295 -6.25 -8.31 11.00
N GLY A 296 -5.63 -7.30 11.58
CA GLY A 296 -4.22 -7.06 11.36
C GLY A 296 -3.69 -5.84 12.09
N SER A 297 -2.37 -5.73 12.10
CA SER A 297 -1.62 -4.65 12.73
C SER A 297 -0.30 -4.43 12.01
N TYR A 298 0.42 -3.39 12.37
CA TYR A 298 1.75 -3.12 11.85
C TYR A 298 2.67 -2.52 12.91
N GLY A 299 3.97 -2.71 12.69
CA GLY A 299 5.02 -2.12 13.49
C GLY A 299 6.14 -1.62 12.61
N LEU A 300 6.76 -0.51 12.99
CA LEU A 300 7.80 0.16 12.21
C LEU A 300 8.82 0.86 13.10
N THR A 301 9.91 1.29 12.50
CA THR A 301 10.85 2.25 13.08
C THR A 301 10.75 3.55 12.30
N ASN A 302 10.46 4.66 12.95
CA ASN A 302 10.32 5.95 12.31
C ASN A 302 11.69 6.54 11.91
N TYR A 303 11.71 7.68 11.19
CA TYR A 303 12.96 8.30 10.74
C TYR A 303 13.85 8.81 11.87
N ALA A 304 13.33 9.00 13.07
CA ALA A 304 14.09 9.32 14.29
C ALA A 304 14.57 8.07 15.04
N GLY A 305 14.46 6.86 14.45
CA GLY A 305 14.91 5.61 15.06
C GLY A 305 13.99 5.06 16.16
N LYS A 306 12.83 5.68 16.42
CA LYS A 306 11.88 5.24 17.46
C LYS A 306 10.94 4.15 16.95
N ARG A 307 10.73 3.12 17.75
CA ARG A 307 9.74 2.06 17.46
C ARG A 307 8.32 2.59 17.61
N VAL A 308 7.49 2.32 16.61
CA VAL A 308 6.06 2.67 16.57
C VAL A 308 5.25 1.42 16.25
N GLU A 309 4.20 1.17 17.00
CA GLU A 309 3.32 0.01 16.84
C GLU A 309 1.86 0.46 16.81
N SER A 310 1.06 -0.19 15.97
CA SER A 310 -0.39 -0.02 15.93
C SER A 310 -1.07 -1.05 16.84
N ASP A 311 -2.27 -0.72 17.29
CA ASP A 311 -3.22 -1.72 17.78
C ASP A 311 -3.71 -2.65 16.64
N GLU A 312 -4.56 -3.65 16.96
CA GLU A 312 -5.15 -4.57 15.98
C GLU A 312 -6.46 -4.01 15.43
N ALA A 313 -6.50 -3.68 14.15
CA ALA A 313 -7.74 -3.38 13.46
C ALA A 313 -8.52 -4.66 13.12
N ARG A 314 -9.86 -4.58 13.18
CA ARG A 314 -10.79 -5.65 12.80
C ARG A 314 -11.90 -5.10 11.92
N LEU A 315 -12.17 -5.75 10.79
CA LEU A 315 -13.17 -5.29 9.84
C LEU A 315 -13.81 -6.44 9.07
N ASN A 316 -14.96 -6.16 8.43
CA ASN A 316 -15.64 -7.09 7.56
C ASN A 316 -15.64 -6.56 6.13
N ALA A 317 -15.61 -7.49 5.15
CA ALA A 317 -15.82 -7.22 3.75
C ALA A 317 -16.84 -8.20 3.15
N TYR A 318 -17.55 -7.74 2.14
CA TYR A 318 -18.62 -8.47 1.47
C TYR A 318 -18.36 -8.47 -0.02
N MET A 319 -18.56 -9.59 -0.70
CA MET A 319 -18.37 -9.73 -2.14
C MET A 319 -19.59 -10.37 -2.80
N LEU A 320 -19.91 -9.84 -3.98
CA LEU A 320 -20.77 -10.49 -4.98
C LEU A 320 -19.99 -10.54 -6.29
N SER A 321 -19.97 -11.71 -6.94
CA SER A 321 -19.30 -11.90 -8.23
C SER A 321 -20.21 -12.69 -9.16
N ALA A 322 -20.21 -12.31 -10.42
CA ALA A 322 -20.87 -13.03 -11.51
C ALA A 322 -19.86 -13.25 -12.64
N GLU A 323 -19.72 -14.48 -13.08
CA GLU A 323 -18.82 -14.88 -14.17
C GLU A 323 -19.60 -15.67 -15.22
N THR A 324 -19.22 -15.53 -16.48
CA THR A 324 -19.74 -16.30 -17.59
C THR A 324 -18.66 -16.59 -18.61
N GLY A 325 -18.78 -17.67 -19.32
CA GLY A 325 -17.93 -18.03 -20.43
C GLY A 325 -18.54 -19.13 -21.27
N ARG A 326 -17.93 -19.38 -22.42
CA ARG A 326 -18.35 -20.44 -23.32
C ARG A 326 -17.13 -21.11 -23.92
N ARG A 327 -17.04 -22.42 -23.76
CA ARG A 327 -15.95 -23.21 -24.33
C ARG A 327 -16.33 -23.67 -25.75
N MET A 328 -15.45 -23.40 -26.72
CA MET A 328 -15.52 -23.84 -28.09
C MET A 328 -14.41 -24.84 -28.34
N GLU A 329 -14.74 -25.99 -28.91
CA GLU A 329 -13.84 -27.13 -29.02
C GLU A 329 -13.72 -27.61 -30.45
N LYS A 330 -12.53 -28.10 -30.80
CA LYS A 330 -12.22 -28.82 -32.07
C LYS A 330 -11.42 -30.07 -31.73
N GLN A 331 -11.92 -31.22 -32.12
CA GLN A 331 -11.21 -32.49 -31.99
C GLN A 331 -10.30 -32.73 -33.19
N ASP A 332 -9.08 -33.14 -32.93
CA ASP A 332 -8.10 -33.50 -33.97
C ASP A 332 -7.06 -34.47 -33.38
N GLY A 333 -6.86 -35.64 -34.02
CA GLY A 333 -5.85 -36.62 -33.66
C GLY A 333 -5.92 -37.15 -32.21
N GLY A 334 -7.13 -37.31 -31.66
CA GLY A 334 -7.32 -37.76 -30.27
C GLY A 334 -7.09 -36.66 -29.22
N LYS A 335 -6.87 -35.43 -29.63
CA LYS A 335 -6.73 -34.26 -28.77
C LYS A 335 -7.89 -33.32 -28.97
N THR A 336 -8.26 -32.56 -27.94
CA THR A 336 -9.28 -31.52 -28.02
C THR A 336 -8.62 -30.16 -27.86
N TYR A 337 -8.59 -29.40 -28.93
CA TYR A 337 -8.17 -27.98 -28.93
C TYR A 337 -9.37 -27.13 -28.56
N TRP A 338 -9.19 -26.17 -27.70
CA TRP A 338 -10.29 -25.31 -27.25
C TRP A 338 -9.88 -23.88 -26.99
N TRP A 339 -10.83 -22.99 -27.06
CA TRP A 339 -10.73 -21.63 -26.58
C TRP A 339 -12.02 -21.22 -25.88
N GLN A 340 -11.94 -20.35 -24.89
CA GLN A 340 -13.03 -19.99 -24.01
C GLN A 340 -12.96 -18.51 -23.67
N PRO A 341 -13.80 -17.65 -24.34
CA PRO A 341 -14.02 -16.29 -23.89
C PRO A 341 -14.72 -16.30 -22.53
N GLU A 342 -14.34 -15.34 -21.68
CA GLU A 342 -14.83 -15.22 -20.31
C GLU A 342 -15.03 -13.76 -19.95
N ALA A 343 -16.03 -13.49 -19.13
CA ALA A 343 -16.28 -12.20 -18.52
C ALA A 343 -16.72 -12.38 -17.06
N GLN A 344 -16.22 -11.52 -16.18
CA GLN A 344 -16.56 -11.52 -14.76
C GLN A 344 -16.76 -10.07 -14.29
N LEU A 345 -17.73 -9.86 -13.43
CA LEU A 345 -17.97 -8.61 -12.72
C LEU A 345 -18.08 -8.90 -11.23
N SER A 346 -17.28 -8.19 -10.43
CA SER A 346 -17.23 -8.40 -8.99
C SER A 346 -17.38 -7.08 -8.25
N TYR A 347 -18.23 -7.07 -7.25
CA TYR A 347 -18.44 -5.94 -6.36
C TYR A 347 -17.98 -6.28 -4.94
N TRP A 348 -17.15 -5.40 -4.36
CA TRP A 348 -16.69 -5.48 -2.99
C TRP A 348 -17.17 -4.28 -2.19
N PHE A 349 -17.63 -4.53 -0.98
CA PHE A 349 -17.83 -3.52 0.06
C PHE A 349 -16.99 -3.89 1.28
N THR A 350 -16.09 -3.00 1.68
CA THR A 350 -15.20 -3.17 2.84
C THR A 350 -15.54 -2.12 3.87
N ARG A 351 -15.80 -2.53 5.11
CA ARG A 351 -16.03 -1.62 6.22
C ARG A 351 -14.78 -0.87 6.60
N GLY A 352 -14.96 0.37 7.05
CA GLY A 352 -13.89 1.20 7.60
C GLY A 352 -13.32 0.61 8.88
N TYR A 353 -12.12 1.05 9.19
CA TYR A 353 -11.35 0.63 10.36
C TYR A 353 -10.42 1.76 10.82
N GLY A 354 -9.82 1.62 12.00
CA GLY A 354 -8.85 2.57 12.52
C GLY A 354 -7.71 1.89 13.27
N PHE A 355 -6.65 2.66 13.47
CA PHE A 355 -5.47 2.30 14.25
C PHE A 355 -5.13 3.41 15.23
N SER A 356 -4.85 3.03 16.48
CA SER A 356 -4.17 3.87 17.44
C SER A 356 -2.71 3.46 17.52
N LEU A 357 -1.80 4.38 17.25
CA LEU A 357 -0.37 4.12 17.26
C LEU A 357 0.26 4.56 18.58
N SER A 358 1.34 3.88 18.96
CA SER A 358 2.06 4.16 20.23
C SER A 358 2.67 5.56 20.30
N ASN A 359 2.82 6.26 19.17
CA ASN A 359 3.27 7.66 19.10
C ASN A 359 2.12 8.68 19.13
N GLY A 360 0.87 8.25 19.41
CA GLY A 360 -0.31 9.11 19.50
C GLY A 360 -1.00 9.42 18.16
N LEU A 361 -0.51 8.91 17.05
CA LEU A 361 -1.21 9.03 15.76
C LEU A 361 -2.46 8.14 15.78
N PHE A 362 -3.60 8.71 15.39
CA PHE A 362 -4.83 7.97 15.09
C PHE A 362 -5.09 8.01 13.59
N ALA A 363 -5.07 6.84 12.95
CA ALA A 363 -5.28 6.68 11.52
C ALA A 363 -6.59 5.93 11.26
N GLU A 364 -7.47 6.50 10.46
CA GLU A 364 -8.77 5.93 10.09
C GLU A 364 -8.85 5.70 8.59
N THR A 365 -9.54 4.65 8.20
CA THR A 365 -9.88 4.36 6.80
C THR A 365 -11.40 4.28 6.69
N ASP A 366 -11.96 5.05 5.76
CA ASP A 366 -13.41 5.04 5.49
C ASP A 366 -13.85 3.69 4.91
N ASN A 367 -15.18 3.45 4.91
CA ASN A 367 -15.73 2.38 4.09
C ASN A 367 -15.35 2.59 2.64
N PHE A 368 -14.93 1.54 1.95
CA PHE A 368 -14.61 1.63 0.54
C PHE A 368 -15.28 0.54 -0.28
N ARG A 369 -15.38 0.80 -1.58
CA ARG A 369 -16.05 -0.05 -2.55
C ARG A 369 -15.12 -0.29 -3.73
N SER A 370 -15.25 -1.45 -4.34
CA SER A 370 -14.57 -1.83 -5.57
C SER A 370 -15.60 -2.45 -6.51
N LEU A 371 -15.55 -2.06 -7.76
CA LEU A 371 -16.28 -2.71 -8.85
C LEU A 371 -15.27 -3.08 -9.91
N MET A 372 -14.96 -4.36 -10.00
CA MET A 372 -13.91 -4.89 -10.87
C MET A 372 -14.52 -5.72 -11.99
N GLY A 373 -14.23 -5.36 -13.23
CA GLY A 373 -14.53 -6.15 -14.41
C GLY A 373 -13.30 -6.91 -14.88
N ARG A 374 -13.51 -8.12 -15.36
CA ARG A 374 -12.51 -8.95 -16.03
C ARG A 374 -13.11 -9.50 -17.29
N PHE A 375 -12.41 -9.44 -18.42
CA PHE A 375 -12.79 -10.09 -19.66
C PHE A 375 -11.55 -10.52 -20.45
N GLY A 376 -11.68 -11.58 -21.18
CA GLY A 376 -10.58 -12.14 -21.96
C GLY A 376 -10.89 -13.56 -22.39
N PHE A 377 -9.85 -14.36 -22.51
CA PHE A 377 -9.99 -15.75 -22.95
C PHE A 377 -8.93 -16.66 -22.33
N ARG A 378 -9.28 -17.93 -22.29
CA ARG A 378 -8.38 -19.06 -22.13
C ARG A 378 -8.37 -19.89 -23.41
N ALA A 379 -7.23 -20.49 -23.72
CA ALA A 379 -7.09 -21.43 -24.82
C ALA A 379 -6.15 -22.55 -24.43
N GLY A 380 -6.44 -23.76 -24.88
CA GLY A 380 -5.66 -24.91 -24.45
C GLY A 380 -5.88 -26.18 -25.29
N VAL A 381 -5.25 -27.22 -24.83
CA VAL A 381 -5.32 -28.56 -25.40
C VAL A 381 -5.58 -29.57 -24.29
N ASP A 382 -6.60 -30.39 -24.50
CA ASP A 382 -6.93 -31.53 -23.65
C ASP A 382 -6.52 -32.83 -24.35
N GLY A 383 -6.38 -33.89 -23.55
CA GLY A 383 -6.10 -35.21 -24.07
C GLY A 383 -4.62 -35.52 -24.28
N LEU A 384 -3.72 -34.77 -23.70
CA LEU A 384 -2.31 -35.08 -23.67
C LEU A 384 -2.06 -36.26 -22.70
N ASP A 385 -0.94 -36.97 -22.89
CA ASP A 385 -0.54 -38.14 -22.06
C ASP A 385 -1.67 -39.20 -21.88
N GLY A 386 -2.24 -39.62 -23.02
CA GLY A 386 -3.32 -40.62 -23.00
C GLY A 386 -4.64 -40.11 -22.36
N GLY A 387 -4.92 -38.82 -22.48
CA GLY A 387 -6.15 -38.22 -21.99
C GLY A 387 -6.07 -37.67 -20.56
N ARG A 388 -4.90 -37.77 -19.91
CA ARG A 388 -4.74 -37.43 -18.50
C ARG A 388 -4.33 -35.96 -18.24
N LEU A 389 -3.74 -35.29 -19.24
CA LEU A 389 -3.14 -33.97 -19.06
C LEU A 389 -3.78 -32.94 -19.98
N ASN A 390 -4.12 -31.78 -19.42
CA ASN A 390 -4.63 -30.62 -20.13
C ASN A 390 -3.75 -29.42 -19.79
N ILE A 391 -3.45 -28.60 -20.79
CA ILE A 391 -2.62 -27.39 -20.66
C ILE A 391 -3.38 -26.23 -21.29
N TYR A 392 -3.33 -25.08 -20.64
CA TYR A 392 -3.94 -23.87 -21.17
C TYR A 392 -3.13 -22.61 -20.88
N GLY A 393 -3.29 -21.61 -21.73
CA GLY A 393 -2.90 -20.23 -21.47
C GLY A 393 -4.11 -19.34 -21.25
N LYS A 394 -3.92 -18.25 -20.53
CA LYS A 394 -4.95 -17.22 -20.32
C LYS A 394 -4.41 -15.83 -20.59
N LEU A 395 -5.29 -14.96 -21.11
CA LEU A 395 -5.07 -13.54 -21.27
C LEU A 395 -6.36 -12.80 -20.92
N MET A 396 -6.32 -11.98 -19.88
CA MET A 396 -7.46 -11.26 -19.35
C MET A 396 -7.14 -9.77 -19.22
N TYR A 397 -8.08 -8.92 -19.59
CA TYR A 397 -8.05 -7.51 -19.24
C TYR A 397 -8.92 -7.31 -17.98
N LYS A 398 -8.35 -6.67 -16.96
CA LYS A 398 -9.04 -6.30 -15.72
C LYS A 398 -9.18 -4.79 -15.65
N ARG A 399 -10.30 -4.30 -15.12
CA ARG A 399 -10.54 -2.88 -14.88
C ARG A 399 -11.23 -2.64 -13.55
N GLU A 400 -10.65 -1.75 -12.76
CA GLU A 400 -11.29 -1.19 -11.57
C GLU A 400 -12.04 0.10 -11.95
N PHE A 401 -13.34 0.15 -11.65
CA PHE A 401 -14.20 1.27 -12.05
C PHE A 401 -14.35 2.33 -10.96
N ILE A 402 -14.41 1.94 -9.67
CA ILE A 402 -14.73 2.84 -8.55
C ILE A 402 -13.71 2.87 -7.41
N GLY A 403 -12.84 1.91 -7.28
CA GLY A 403 -11.90 1.69 -6.18
C GLY A 403 -11.21 2.97 -5.68
N THR A 404 -11.76 3.59 -4.65
CA THR A 404 -11.17 4.74 -3.93
C THR A 404 -11.16 4.43 -2.45
N ILE A 405 -9.99 4.54 -1.83
CA ILE A 405 -9.79 4.38 -0.40
C ILE A 405 -9.42 5.75 0.18
N ARG A 406 -10.09 6.17 1.26
CA ARG A 406 -9.84 7.41 1.98
C ARG A 406 -9.25 7.12 3.34
N HIS A 407 -8.14 7.75 3.64
CA HIS A 407 -7.49 7.70 4.94
C HIS A 407 -7.55 9.06 5.62
N ARG A 408 -7.80 9.07 6.92
CA ARG A 408 -7.77 10.26 7.77
C ARG A 408 -6.73 10.08 8.86
N PHE A 409 -6.04 11.14 9.17
CA PHE A 409 -5.01 11.16 10.20
C PHE A 409 -5.38 12.20 11.25
N ASN A 410 -5.55 11.76 12.50
CA ASN A 410 -5.99 12.59 13.63
C ASN A 410 -7.30 13.37 13.36
N GLY A 411 -8.16 12.84 12.47
CA GLY A 411 -9.47 13.42 12.17
C GLY A 411 -9.48 14.65 11.23
N SER A 412 -8.31 15.12 10.78
CA SER A 412 -8.23 16.37 9.99
C SER A 412 -7.63 16.22 8.59
N ALA A 413 -6.57 15.48 8.44
CA ALA A 413 -5.94 15.27 7.13
C ALA A 413 -6.61 14.11 6.39
N VAL A 414 -7.00 14.30 5.13
CA VAL A 414 -7.64 13.30 4.29
C VAL A 414 -6.78 13.04 3.06
N GLU A 415 -6.40 11.79 2.86
CA GLU A 415 -5.72 11.33 1.66
C GLU A 415 -6.58 10.31 0.91
N GLU A 416 -6.72 10.49 -0.41
CA GLU A 416 -7.50 9.61 -1.28
C GLU A 416 -6.60 8.80 -2.18
N PHE A 417 -6.75 7.48 -2.15
CA PHE A 417 -6.02 6.54 -3.00
C PHE A 417 -6.97 5.95 -4.03
N LYS A 418 -6.70 6.23 -5.31
CA LYS A 418 -7.54 5.79 -6.43
C LYS A 418 -6.89 4.60 -7.13
N HIS A 419 -7.60 3.47 -7.13
CA HIS A 419 -7.20 2.22 -7.81
C HIS A 419 -7.78 2.11 -9.22
N ARG A 420 -8.58 3.10 -9.64
CA ARG A 420 -9.19 3.13 -10.98
C ARG A 420 -8.15 2.94 -12.07
N GLY A 421 -8.47 2.12 -13.04
CA GLY A 421 -7.61 1.84 -14.18
C GLY A 421 -7.75 0.43 -14.68
N GLY A 422 -7.06 0.12 -15.75
CA GLY A 422 -7.06 -1.19 -16.37
C GLY A 422 -5.66 -1.80 -16.41
N TRP A 423 -5.60 -3.13 -16.45
CA TRP A 423 -4.36 -3.88 -16.56
C TRP A 423 -4.58 -5.22 -17.23
N LEU A 424 -3.48 -5.84 -17.66
CA LEU A 424 -3.48 -7.18 -18.22
C LEU A 424 -3.07 -8.20 -17.14
N GLU A 425 -3.77 -9.33 -17.13
CA GLU A 425 -3.44 -10.53 -16.36
C GLU A 425 -3.24 -11.67 -17.35
N TYR A 426 -2.13 -12.38 -17.25
CA TYR A 426 -1.80 -13.50 -18.11
C TYR A 426 -1.18 -14.63 -17.31
N GLY A 427 -1.34 -15.86 -17.81
CA GLY A 427 -0.89 -17.03 -17.07
C GLY A 427 -0.97 -18.31 -17.87
N LEU A 428 -0.46 -19.36 -17.26
CA LEU A 428 -0.47 -20.72 -17.77
C LEU A 428 -1.07 -21.65 -16.71
N GLY A 429 -1.81 -22.66 -17.14
CA GLY A 429 -2.39 -23.64 -16.25
C GLY A 429 -2.23 -25.07 -16.78
N VAL A 430 -2.21 -25.99 -15.86
CA VAL A 430 -2.15 -27.42 -16.10
C VAL A 430 -3.20 -28.11 -15.25
N VAL A 431 -3.93 -29.04 -15.86
CA VAL A 431 -4.91 -29.86 -15.17
C VAL A 431 -4.59 -31.33 -15.46
N SER A 432 -4.37 -32.11 -14.41
CA SER A 432 -4.19 -33.54 -14.50
C SER A 432 -5.42 -34.25 -13.96
N ARG A 433 -5.89 -35.30 -14.66
CA ARG A 433 -7.07 -36.11 -14.29
C ARG A 433 -6.67 -37.54 -14.09
N ASN A 434 -7.28 -38.15 -13.10
CA ASN A 434 -7.30 -39.59 -12.96
C ASN A 434 -8.73 -40.07 -13.25
N ALA A 435 -8.91 -40.62 -14.45
CA ALA A 435 -10.22 -41.09 -14.92
C ALA A 435 -10.83 -42.21 -14.07
N GLY A 436 -9.98 -42.95 -13.30
CA GLY A 436 -10.47 -44.06 -12.51
C GLY A 436 -11.04 -43.73 -11.13
N ASN A 437 -10.84 -42.52 -10.63
CA ASN A 437 -11.25 -42.16 -9.26
C ASN A 437 -11.85 -40.75 -9.11
N GLY A 438 -12.29 -40.10 -10.20
CA GLY A 438 -12.94 -38.79 -10.16
C GLY A 438 -12.07 -37.67 -9.61
N ARG A 439 -10.75 -37.84 -9.53
CA ARG A 439 -9.82 -36.87 -8.97
C ARG A 439 -9.18 -35.99 -10.04
N GLN A 440 -9.10 -34.70 -9.76
CA GLN A 440 -8.46 -33.72 -10.61
C GLN A 440 -7.45 -32.90 -9.78
N LEU A 441 -6.21 -32.81 -10.28
CA LEU A 441 -5.20 -31.87 -9.79
C LEU A 441 -5.10 -30.71 -10.75
N TYR A 442 -5.03 -29.50 -10.26
CA TYR A 442 -4.85 -28.30 -11.09
C TYR A 442 -3.80 -27.36 -10.53
N PHE A 443 -3.08 -26.74 -11.44
CA PHE A 443 -2.05 -25.75 -11.15
C PHE A 443 -2.20 -24.60 -12.14
N GLU A 444 -2.11 -23.36 -11.64
CA GLU A 444 -2.10 -22.15 -12.47
C GLU A 444 -1.08 -21.16 -11.92
N ALA A 445 -0.22 -20.65 -12.79
CA ALA A 445 0.68 -19.56 -12.51
C ALA A 445 0.28 -18.33 -13.34
N GLN A 446 0.22 -17.17 -12.71
CA GLN A 446 -0.18 -15.91 -13.37
C GLN A 446 0.64 -14.71 -12.93
N ARG A 447 0.58 -13.67 -13.75
CA ARG A 447 1.18 -12.35 -13.51
C ARG A 447 0.27 -11.25 -14.06
N SER A 448 0.41 -10.03 -13.52
CA SER A 448 -0.23 -8.85 -14.11
C SER A 448 0.78 -7.77 -14.50
N SER A 449 0.40 -6.91 -15.46
CA SER A 449 1.20 -5.79 -15.93
C SER A 449 0.33 -4.57 -16.23
N MET A 450 0.96 -3.40 -16.43
CA MET A 450 0.31 -2.14 -16.83
C MET A 450 -0.54 -1.46 -15.75
N HIS A 451 -0.31 -1.76 -14.46
CA HIS A 451 -0.98 -1.10 -13.34
C HIS A 451 0.04 -0.67 -12.28
N LYS A 452 -0.29 0.39 -11.52
CA LYS A 452 0.53 0.88 -10.39
C LYS A 452 0.71 -0.19 -9.31
N MET A 453 -0.31 -1.04 -9.11
CA MET A 453 -0.27 -2.22 -8.27
C MET A 453 -0.03 -3.43 -9.19
N ARG A 454 1.18 -3.97 -9.16
CA ARG A 454 1.57 -5.09 -10.02
C ARG A 454 1.62 -6.39 -9.25
N GLN A 455 0.86 -7.38 -9.70
CA GLN A 455 1.03 -8.76 -9.23
C GLN A 455 2.24 -9.38 -9.94
N ASN A 456 3.34 -9.50 -9.23
CA ASN A 456 4.58 -10.03 -9.79
C ASN A 456 4.44 -11.51 -10.17
N TRP A 457 3.74 -12.25 -9.32
CA TRP A 457 3.36 -13.64 -9.57
C TRP A 457 2.24 -14.05 -8.62
N GLN A 458 1.44 -14.99 -9.05
CA GLN A 458 0.52 -15.78 -8.23
C GLN A 458 0.56 -17.23 -8.70
N VAL A 459 0.50 -18.14 -7.76
CA VAL A 459 0.35 -19.57 -8.01
C VAL A 459 -0.88 -20.07 -7.27
N ASN A 460 -1.72 -20.78 -7.99
CA ASN A 460 -2.86 -21.53 -7.47
C ASN A 460 -2.58 -23.02 -7.71
N MET A 461 -2.77 -23.85 -6.70
CA MET A 461 -2.78 -25.29 -6.86
C MET A 461 -3.91 -25.90 -6.06
N GLY A 462 -4.59 -26.87 -6.61
CA GLY A 462 -5.70 -27.50 -5.94
C GLY A 462 -5.96 -28.93 -6.39
N VAL A 463 -6.81 -29.57 -5.60
CA VAL A 463 -7.35 -30.89 -5.86
C VAL A 463 -8.87 -30.82 -5.74
N ARG A 464 -9.56 -31.44 -6.68
CA ARG A 464 -10.99 -31.71 -6.63
C ARG A 464 -11.22 -33.20 -6.69
N SER A 465 -12.16 -33.70 -5.92
CA SER A 465 -12.58 -35.09 -5.90
C SER A 465 -14.11 -35.15 -5.97
N MET A 466 -14.62 -35.97 -6.85
CA MET A 466 -16.05 -36.31 -6.94
C MET A 466 -16.31 -37.62 -6.22
N PHE A 467 -17.47 -37.78 -5.57
CA PHE A 467 -17.90 -38.98 -4.84
C PHE A 467 -19.42 -38.99 -4.62
#